data_695696f0ed7bcd8996e5fdac74f6f558
#
_entry.id   695696f0ed7bcd8996e5fdac74f6f558
#
_cell.length_a   1.000
_cell.length_b   1.000
_cell.length_c   1.000
_cell.angle_alpha   90.00
_cell.angle_beta   90.00
_cell.angle_gamma   90.00
#
_symmetry.space_group_name_H-M   'P 1'
#
loop_
_entity.id
_entity.type
_entity.pdbx_description
1 polymer ?
#
loop_
_entity_poly.entity_id
_entity_poly.type
_entity_poly.pdbx_seq_one_letter_code
_entity_poly.pdbx_strand_id
1 'polypeptide(L)'
;LDHTAASVAGFTGALTNLFERMLDPLMMYSCGYWQNGAEDLAQSQTAKLDLIARKLELQPGMKVLDIGCGWGGAAYHMAKAYGVSVVGVTISKEQAALAEARVAGLDVEIRLEDYRQLNERFDAIYSIGMFEHVGAKNYETYFKTARACLNPQGRFLLHTIGDHHAGPHLDPWVNRYIFPNGHIPSATEIARTAEPHFVIEDWHNFGPDYDKTVMAWTRNFEAAYADLDHSRYDDRFRRMWIFYLASAAAGFRARINQLWQVLLSQGDRTDIPVWR
;
A
#
# COMPACT_ATOMS: atom_id res chain seq x y z
N LEU A 1 -19.23 8.52 -5.69
CA LEU A 1 -18.25 7.48 -5.34
C LEU A 1 -17.73 6.90 -6.64
N ASP A 2 -16.43 7.01 -6.83
CA ASP A 2 -15.76 6.41 -7.99
C ASP A 2 -15.90 4.88 -7.85
N HIS A 3 -16.54 4.23 -8.82
CA HIS A 3 -16.85 2.79 -8.79
C HIS A 3 -15.59 1.90 -8.63
N THR A 4 -14.39 2.45 -8.85
CA THR A 4 -13.10 1.76 -8.79
C THR A 4 -12.69 1.40 -7.37
N ALA A 5 -12.65 2.39 -6.48
CA ALA A 5 -12.21 2.18 -5.10
C ALA A 5 -13.22 1.34 -4.29
N ALA A 6 -14.53 1.52 -4.55
CA ALA A 6 -15.58 0.73 -3.90
C ALA A 6 -15.55 -0.76 -4.29
N SER A 7 -15.15 -1.10 -5.54
CA SER A 7 -15.10 -2.50 -5.99
C SER A 7 -13.94 -3.27 -5.38
N VAL A 8 -12.78 -2.63 -5.19
CA VAL A 8 -11.61 -3.27 -4.56
C VAL A 8 -11.81 -3.42 -3.05
N ALA A 9 -12.39 -2.41 -2.39
CA ALA A 9 -12.74 -2.50 -0.97
C ALA A 9 -13.71 -3.67 -0.69
N GLY A 10 -14.72 -3.86 -1.55
CA GLY A 10 -15.63 -5.00 -1.46
C GLY A 10 -14.94 -6.34 -1.71
N PHE A 11 -13.99 -6.42 -2.65
CA PHE A 11 -13.25 -7.64 -2.92
C PHE A 11 -12.34 -8.04 -1.74
N THR A 12 -11.56 -7.12 -1.21
CA THR A 12 -10.67 -7.40 -0.08
C THR A 12 -11.44 -7.70 1.21
N GLY A 13 -12.54 -7.00 1.49
CA GLY A 13 -13.42 -7.29 2.62
C GLY A 13 -14.02 -8.69 2.52
N ALA A 14 -14.51 -9.05 1.34
CA ALA A 14 -15.09 -10.38 1.10
C ALA A 14 -14.08 -11.52 1.31
N LEU A 15 -12.78 -11.33 1.13
CA LEU A 15 -11.75 -12.37 1.24
C LEU A 15 -10.91 -12.28 2.53
N THR A 16 -11.36 -11.57 3.55
CA THR A 16 -10.59 -11.32 4.79
C THR A 16 -10.03 -12.61 5.40
N ASN A 17 -10.82 -13.67 5.51
CA ASN A 17 -10.38 -14.96 6.08
C ASN A 17 -9.23 -15.58 5.29
N LEU A 18 -9.23 -15.44 3.96
CA LEU A 18 -8.12 -15.85 3.11
C LEU A 18 -6.87 -15.02 3.38
N PHE A 19 -7.01 -13.69 3.48
CA PHE A 19 -5.91 -12.79 3.72
C PHE A 19 -5.27 -12.98 5.09
N GLU A 20 -6.04 -13.26 6.13
CA GLU A 20 -5.54 -13.60 7.48
C GLU A 20 -4.62 -14.82 7.48
N ARG A 21 -4.84 -15.78 6.56
CA ARG A 21 -4.04 -17.00 6.46
C ARG A 21 -2.88 -16.87 5.48
N MET A 22 -3.00 -15.99 4.49
CA MET A 22 -2.00 -15.82 3.43
C MET A 22 -0.95 -14.76 3.77
N LEU A 23 -1.35 -13.68 4.43
CA LEU A 23 -0.49 -12.54 4.72
C LEU A 23 0.31 -12.76 6.02
N ASP A 24 1.14 -11.78 6.33
CA ASP A 24 1.83 -11.66 7.60
C ASP A 24 0.88 -11.25 8.76
N PRO A 25 1.31 -11.29 10.02
CA PRO A 25 0.46 -10.90 11.16
C PRO A 25 -0.07 -9.47 11.12
N LEU A 26 0.61 -8.54 10.43
CA LEU A 26 0.15 -7.17 10.21
C LEU A 26 -0.84 -7.06 9.03
N MET A 27 -1.10 -8.16 8.31
CA MET A 27 -1.96 -8.23 7.14
C MET A 27 -1.57 -7.23 6.05
N MET A 28 -0.28 -7.13 5.75
CA MET A 28 0.22 -6.23 4.71
C MET A 28 0.06 -6.86 3.33
N TYR A 29 -0.95 -6.41 2.56
CA TYR A 29 -1.17 -6.83 1.18
C TYR A 29 -0.40 -5.94 0.20
N SER A 30 0.91 -5.87 0.40
CA SER A 30 1.86 -5.08 -0.40
C SER A 30 3.25 -5.70 -0.32
N CYS A 31 4.18 -5.22 -1.13
CA CYS A 31 5.55 -5.74 -1.17
C CYS A 31 6.26 -5.61 0.18
N GLY A 32 6.92 -6.66 0.65
CA GLY A 32 7.90 -6.60 1.73
C GLY A 32 9.26 -6.10 1.24
N TYR A 33 10.14 -5.69 2.16
CA TYR A 33 11.51 -5.29 1.87
C TYR A 33 12.47 -6.37 2.34
N TRP A 34 13.14 -7.06 1.39
CA TRP A 34 13.97 -8.23 1.65
C TRP A 34 15.47 -7.96 1.64
N GLN A 35 15.86 -6.74 1.24
CA GLN A 35 17.28 -6.43 0.97
C GLN A 35 18.14 -6.24 2.25
N ASN A 36 17.51 -6.08 3.42
CA ASN A 36 18.22 -5.95 4.70
C ASN A 36 18.31 -7.26 5.48
N GLY A 37 18.24 -8.42 4.81
CA GLY A 37 18.43 -9.72 5.42
C GLY A 37 17.17 -10.31 6.06
N ALA A 38 15.98 -9.86 5.69
CA ALA A 38 14.73 -10.49 6.13
C ALA A 38 14.68 -11.96 5.66
N GLU A 39 14.37 -12.87 6.57
CA GLU A 39 14.35 -14.31 6.33
C GLU A 39 12.93 -14.83 6.01
N ASP A 40 11.89 -14.12 6.47
CA ASP A 40 10.50 -14.48 6.29
C ASP A 40 9.63 -13.28 5.90
N LEU A 41 8.35 -13.56 5.61
CA LEU A 41 7.38 -12.55 5.20
C LEU A 41 7.16 -11.48 6.27
N ALA A 42 7.03 -11.87 7.54
CA ALA A 42 6.76 -10.95 8.64
C ALA A 42 7.93 -9.98 8.86
N GLN A 43 9.17 -10.49 8.83
CA GLN A 43 10.37 -9.65 8.90
C GLN A 43 10.47 -8.70 7.70
N SER A 44 10.16 -9.16 6.49
CA SER A 44 10.21 -8.31 5.29
C SER A 44 9.16 -7.19 5.33
N GLN A 45 7.98 -7.45 5.90
CA GLN A 45 6.94 -6.43 6.06
C GLN A 45 7.33 -5.41 7.15
N THR A 46 7.86 -5.87 8.27
CA THR A 46 8.40 -4.98 9.31
C THR A 46 9.53 -4.10 8.75
N ALA A 47 10.48 -4.70 8.03
CA ALA A 47 11.58 -3.98 7.40
C ALA A 47 11.11 -2.92 6.39
N LYS A 48 10.03 -3.20 5.63
CA LYS A 48 9.40 -2.21 4.75
C LYS A 48 8.82 -1.03 5.55
N LEU A 49 8.11 -1.31 6.64
CA LEU A 49 7.50 -0.26 7.46
C LEU A 49 8.59 0.59 8.14
N ASP A 50 9.64 -0.03 8.64
CA ASP A 50 10.80 0.68 9.20
C ASP A 50 11.54 1.53 8.16
N LEU A 51 11.64 1.05 6.91
CA LEU A 51 12.19 1.84 5.81
C LEU A 51 11.33 3.08 5.52
N ILE A 52 10.01 2.94 5.54
CA ILE A 52 9.07 4.06 5.39
C ILE A 52 9.23 5.06 6.53
N ALA A 53 9.26 4.59 7.78
CA ALA A 53 9.42 5.43 8.96
C ALA A 53 10.75 6.23 8.93
N ARG A 54 11.85 5.58 8.53
CA ARG A 54 13.15 6.26 8.36
C ARG A 54 13.10 7.33 7.27
N LYS A 55 12.51 7.02 6.09
CA LYS A 55 12.38 7.99 4.99
C LYS A 55 11.53 9.19 5.37
N LEU A 56 10.49 8.98 6.15
CA LEU A 56 9.64 10.04 6.68
C LEU A 56 10.26 10.75 7.90
N GLU A 57 11.37 10.24 8.45
CA GLU A 57 12.01 10.74 9.69
C GLU A 57 11.01 10.81 10.86
N LEU A 58 10.21 9.77 11.04
CA LEU A 58 9.19 9.75 12.08
C LEU A 58 9.81 9.90 13.48
N GLN A 59 9.24 10.82 14.26
CA GLN A 59 9.62 11.07 15.65
C GLN A 59 8.39 10.93 16.56
N PRO A 60 8.58 10.51 17.81
CA PRO A 60 7.48 10.45 18.78
C PRO A 60 6.70 11.77 18.87
N GLY A 61 5.38 11.67 18.91
CA GLY A 61 4.47 12.80 18.98
C GLY A 61 4.10 13.45 17.64
N MET A 62 4.71 13.05 16.52
CA MET A 62 4.27 13.47 15.19
C MET A 62 2.86 12.95 14.89
N LYS A 63 2.06 13.76 14.18
CA LYS A 63 0.76 13.39 13.62
C LYS A 63 0.94 12.91 12.18
N VAL A 64 0.56 11.68 11.91
CA VAL A 64 0.81 10.99 10.63
C VAL A 64 -0.49 10.56 9.95
N LEU A 65 -0.59 10.74 8.64
CA LEU A 65 -1.72 10.28 7.84
C LEU A 65 -1.37 9.00 7.07
N ASP A 66 -2.21 7.97 7.19
CA ASP A 66 -2.19 6.75 6.37
C ASP A 66 -3.33 6.80 5.34
N ILE A 67 -2.98 7.10 4.08
CA ILE A 67 -3.98 7.16 3.00
C ILE A 67 -4.20 5.75 2.44
N GLY A 68 -5.33 5.13 2.80
CA GLY A 68 -5.64 3.75 2.45
C GLY A 68 -5.08 2.75 3.47
N CYS A 69 -5.47 2.90 4.72
CA CYS A 69 -4.87 2.17 5.85
C CYS A 69 -5.13 0.65 5.87
N GLY A 70 -5.96 0.13 4.96
CA GLY A 70 -6.29 -1.28 4.89
C GLY A 70 -6.79 -1.83 6.23
N TRP A 71 -6.23 -2.93 6.70
CA TRP A 71 -6.57 -3.55 8.00
C TRP A 71 -5.79 -2.96 9.20
N GLY A 72 -5.19 -1.78 9.03
CA GLY A 72 -4.53 -1.03 10.10
C GLY A 72 -3.14 -1.52 10.50
N GLY A 73 -2.54 -2.45 9.74
CA GLY A 73 -1.24 -3.02 10.11
C GLY A 73 -0.10 -2.01 10.12
N ALA A 74 -0.05 -1.10 9.13
CA ALA A 74 0.94 -0.03 9.08
C ALA A 74 0.71 0.98 10.21
N ALA A 75 -0.52 1.43 10.42
CA ALA A 75 -0.87 2.36 11.50
C ALA A 75 -0.51 1.80 12.88
N TYR A 76 -0.81 0.51 13.12
CA TYR A 76 -0.41 -0.19 14.34
C TYR A 76 1.10 -0.16 14.55
N HIS A 77 1.88 -0.51 13.52
CA HIS A 77 3.34 -0.55 13.61
C HIS A 77 3.93 0.83 13.86
N MET A 78 3.47 1.85 13.11
CA MET A 78 3.98 3.22 13.26
C MET A 78 3.69 3.80 14.65
N ALA A 79 2.48 3.65 15.15
CA ALA A 79 2.13 4.12 16.49
C ALA A 79 2.91 3.38 17.58
N LYS A 80 3.01 2.05 17.49
CA LYS A 80 3.66 1.22 18.51
C LYS A 80 5.18 1.36 18.54
N ALA A 81 5.82 1.36 17.38
CA ALA A 81 7.28 1.35 17.28
C ALA A 81 7.89 2.75 17.29
N TYR A 82 7.18 3.74 16.76
CA TYR A 82 7.71 5.10 16.59
C TYR A 82 7.02 6.14 17.48
N GLY A 83 5.97 5.77 18.24
CA GLY A 83 5.30 6.69 19.16
C GLY A 83 4.59 7.86 18.48
N VAL A 84 4.16 7.67 17.24
CA VAL A 84 3.42 8.68 16.47
C VAL A 84 1.92 8.52 16.67
N SER A 85 1.15 9.61 16.54
CA SER A 85 -0.31 9.60 16.40
C SER A 85 -0.65 9.35 14.94
N VAL A 86 -1.52 8.39 14.64
CA VAL A 86 -1.87 8.05 13.25
C VAL A 86 -3.36 8.26 13.00
N VAL A 87 -3.69 8.95 11.91
CA VAL A 87 -5.02 8.95 11.33
C VAL A 87 -5.00 8.07 10.08
N GLY A 88 -5.73 6.96 10.11
CA GLY A 88 -5.85 6.04 8.98
C GLY A 88 -7.21 6.19 8.30
N VAL A 89 -7.23 6.40 6.97
CA VAL A 89 -8.48 6.51 6.21
C VAL A 89 -8.66 5.32 5.28
N THR A 90 -9.87 4.80 5.23
CA THR A 90 -10.31 3.75 4.29
C THR A 90 -11.77 3.95 3.92
N ILE A 91 -12.17 3.44 2.75
CA ILE A 91 -13.57 3.43 2.31
C ILE A 91 -14.25 2.06 2.47
N SER A 92 -13.52 1.05 2.97
CA SER A 92 -14.05 -0.30 3.27
C SER A 92 -14.49 -0.38 4.71
N LYS A 93 -15.77 -0.68 4.95
CA LYS A 93 -16.34 -0.89 6.29
C LYS A 93 -15.69 -2.09 7.00
N GLU A 94 -15.42 -3.16 6.24
CA GLU A 94 -14.83 -4.39 6.76
C GLU A 94 -13.38 -4.15 7.19
N GLN A 95 -12.61 -3.38 6.39
CA GLN A 95 -11.26 -2.99 6.75
C GLN A 95 -11.25 -2.08 7.97
N ALA A 96 -12.13 -1.07 8.03
CA ALA A 96 -12.21 -0.14 9.16
C ALA A 96 -12.47 -0.89 10.47
N ALA A 97 -13.46 -1.78 10.53
CA ALA A 97 -13.79 -2.54 11.74
C ALA A 97 -12.62 -3.39 12.27
N LEU A 98 -11.88 -4.06 11.37
CA LEU A 98 -10.71 -4.84 11.76
C LEU A 98 -9.53 -3.95 12.16
N ALA A 99 -9.34 -2.83 11.46
CA ALA A 99 -8.30 -1.86 11.79
C ALA A 99 -8.53 -1.25 13.17
N GLU A 100 -9.76 -0.81 13.49
CA GLU A 100 -10.14 -0.30 14.82
C GLU A 100 -9.84 -1.32 15.93
N ALA A 101 -10.22 -2.59 15.72
CA ALA A 101 -9.93 -3.65 16.69
C ALA A 101 -8.41 -3.87 16.87
N ARG A 102 -7.64 -3.80 15.79
CA ARG A 102 -6.16 -3.98 15.79
C ARG A 102 -5.45 -2.89 16.56
N VAL A 103 -5.88 -1.64 16.39
CA VAL A 103 -5.19 -0.47 16.96
C VAL A 103 -5.71 -0.08 18.33
N ALA A 104 -6.63 -0.85 18.91
CA ALA A 104 -7.22 -0.56 20.20
C ALA A 104 -6.15 -0.33 21.29
N GLY A 105 -6.25 0.78 22.00
CA GLY A 105 -5.29 1.18 23.03
C GLY A 105 -4.03 1.90 22.53
N LEU A 106 -3.91 2.15 21.23
CA LEU A 106 -2.84 2.98 20.64
C LEU A 106 -3.40 4.35 20.26
N ASP A 107 -2.50 5.32 20.05
CA ASP A 107 -2.86 6.65 19.54
C ASP A 107 -3.09 6.61 18.02
N VAL A 108 -4.17 5.90 17.64
CA VAL A 108 -4.57 5.70 16.24
C VAL A 108 -6.06 5.90 16.09
N GLU A 109 -6.45 6.75 15.16
CA GLU A 109 -7.83 6.97 14.74
C GLU A 109 -8.05 6.38 13.34
N ILE A 110 -8.99 5.45 13.21
CA ILE A 110 -9.41 4.89 11.91
C ILE A 110 -10.69 5.58 11.48
N ARG A 111 -10.72 6.10 10.26
CA ARG A 111 -11.89 6.79 9.70
C ARG A 111 -12.39 6.07 8.45
N LEU A 112 -13.68 5.78 8.42
CA LEU A 112 -14.37 5.37 7.20
C LEU A 112 -14.67 6.62 6.36
N GLU A 113 -13.65 7.10 5.67
CA GLU A 113 -13.67 8.41 4.99
C GLU A 113 -12.90 8.35 3.66
N ASP A 114 -13.39 9.08 2.68
CA ASP A 114 -12.66 9.29 1.43
C ASP A 114 -11.55 10.34 1.66
N TYR A 115 -10.31 10.02 1.30
CA TYR A 115 -9.16 10.91 1.49
C TYR A 115 -9.37 12.32 0.90
N ARG A 116 -10.24 12.46 -0.11
CA ARG A 116 -10.59 13.73 -0.76
C ARG A 116 -11.38 14.69 0.14
N GLN A 117 -11.92 14.20 1.25
CA GLN A 117 -12.69 14.99 2.23
C GLN A 117 -11.83 15.50 3.39
N LEU A 118 -10.57 15.06 3.47
CA LEU A 118 -9.64 15.49 4.50
C LEU A 118 -9.34 16.99 4.39
N ASN A 119 -9.35 17.68 5.53
CA ASN A 119 -9.15 19.13 5.63
C ASN A 119 -8.20 19.54 6.77
N GLU A 120 -7.48 18.58 7.35
CA GLU A 120 -6.52 18.81 8.43
C GLU A 120 -5.09 18.53 7.97
N ARG A 121 -4.10 18.91 8.80
CA ARG A 121 -2.68 18.82 8.47
C ARG A 121 -1.96 17.80 9.32
N PHE A 122 -0.92 17.20 8.72
CA PHE A 122 -0.12 16.12 9.26
C PHE A 122 1.37 16.43 9.08
N ASP A 123 2.20 15.95 10.01
CA ASP A 123 3.66 16.12 9.95
C ASP A 123 4.30 15.19 8.92
N ALA A 124 3.67 14.04 8.69
CA ALA A 124 4.06 13.11 7.64
C ALA A 124 2.84 12.39 7.04
N ILE A 125 2.97 11.95 5.79
CA ILE A 125 1.95 11.18 5.08
C ILE A 125 2.61 9.95 4.49
N TYR A 126 1.93 8.80 4.54
CA TYR A 126 2.28 7.65 3.70
C TYR A 126 1.03 7.03 3.06
N SER A 127 1.25 6.37 1.93
CA SER A 127 0.22 5.60 1.24
C SER A 127 0.86 4.36 0.64
N ILE A 128 0.31 3.18 0.94
CA ILE A 128 0.92 1.90 0.61
C ILE A 128 -0.07 1.04 -0.18
N GLY A 129 0.18 0.84 -1.50
CA GLY A 129 -0.64 -0.04 -2.35
C GLY A 129 -2.07 0.45 -2.58
N MET A 130 -2.30 1.76 -2.46
CA MET A 130 -3.61 2.38 -2.69
C MET A 130 -3.67 3.17 -4.01
N PHE A 131 -2.54 3.68 -4.47
CA PHE A 131 -2.47 4.56 -5.63
C PHE A 131 -2.92 3.86 -6.92
N GLU A 132 -2.72 2.55 -7.01
CA GLU A 132 -3.19 1.68 -8.09
C GLU A 132 -4.72 1.64 -8.22
N HIS A 133 -5.42 2.09 -7.17
CA HIS A 133 -6.89 2.13 -7.10
C HIS A 133 -7.46 3.55 -7.24
N VAL A 134 -6.60 4.57 -7.34
CA VAL A 134 -7.02 5.97 -7.53
C VAL A 134 -7.51 6.22 -8.95
N GLY A 135 -6.90 5.55 -9.94
CA GLY A 135 -7.16 5.76 -11.36
C GLY A 135 -6.50 7.03 -11.91
N ALA A 136 -5.90 6.92 -13.10
CA ALA A 136 -5.03 7.94 -13.69
C ALA A 136 -5.64 9.36 -13.75
N LYS A 137 -6.95 9.46 -14.03
CA LYS A 137 -7.68 10.75 -14.08
C LYS A 137 -7.78 11.47 -12.73
N ASN A 138 -7.55 10.77 -11.62
CA ASN A 138 -7.64 11.33 -10.27
C ASN A 138 -6.26 11.59 -9.64
N TYR A 139 -5.16 11.26 -10.30
CA TYR A 139 -3.80 11.38 -9.74
C TYR A 139 -3.46 12.81 -9.32
N GLU A 140 -3.83 13.80 -10.14
CA GLU A 140 -3.62 15.20 -9.77
C GLU A 140 -4.40 15.59 -8.52
N THR A 141 -5.68 15.19 -8.42
CA THR A 141 -6.50 15.40 -7.21
C THR A 141 -5.87 14.74 -5.99
N TYR A 142 -5.32 13.54 -6.16
CA TYR A 142 -4.64 12.81 -5.09
C TYR A 142 -3.44 13.58 -4.54
N PHE A 143 -2.52 14.01 -5.41
CA PHE A 143 -1.36 14.80 -4.98
C PHE A 143 -1.74 16.17 -4.44
N LYS A 144 -2.73 16.84 -5.03
CA LYS A 144 -3.25 18.11 -4.52
C LYS A 144 -3.82 17.96 -3.10
N THR A 145 -4.59 16.90 -2.83
CA THR A 145 -5.12 16.64 -1.49
C THR A 145 -3.99 16.32 -0.50
N ALA A 146 -3.07 15.44 -0.86
CA ALA A 146 -1.92 15.14 0.00
C ALA A 146 -1.10 16.40 0.31
N ARG A 147 -0.89 17.30 -0.68
CA ARG A 147 -0.23 18.58 -0.50
C ARG A 147 -0.95 19.48 0.50
N ALA A 148 -2.28 19.56 0.41
CA ALA A 148 -3.09 20.35 1.31
C ALA A 148 -3.06 19.83 2.77
N CYS A 149 -2.95 18.50 2.92
CA CYS A 149 -2.89 17.83 4.22
C CYS A 149 -1.48 17.77 4.83
N LEU A 150 -0.43 18.17 4.13
CA LEU A 150 0.94 18.10 4.63
C LEU A 150 1.36 19.45 5.27
N ASN A 151 1.95 19.39 6.47
CA ASN A 151 2.57 20.56 7.11
C ASN A 151 3.79 21.04 6.28
N PRO A 152 4.16 22.33 6.35
CA PRO A 152 5.47 22.78 5.87
C PRO A 152 6.59 21.89 6.44
N GLN A 153 7.61 21.57 5.63
CA GLN A 153 8.70 20.67 5.97
C GLN A 153 8.30 19.20 6.20
N GLY A 154 7.00 18.86 6.13
CA GLY A 154 6.52 17.50 6.18
C GLY A 154 6.95 16.69 4.95
N ARG A 155 6.86 15.36 5.07
CA ARG A 155 7.20 14.42 3.99
C ARG A 155 6.03 13.52 3.67
N PHE A 156 5.91 13.21 2.39
CA PHE A 156 4.94 12.25 1.90
C PHE A 156 5.67 11.11 1.19
N LEU A 157 5.39 9.86 1.58
CA LEU A 157 5.92 8.67 0.94
C LEU A 157 4.80 7.92 0.22
N LEU A 158 4.95 7.79 -1.08
CA LEU A 158 4.12 6.96 -1.93
C LEU A 158 4.80 5.62 -2.19
N HIS A 159 4.17 4.50 -1.78
CA HIS A 159 4.60 3.14 -2.08
C HIS A 159 3.60 2.50 -3.03
N THR A 160 3.99 2.26 -4.27
CA THR A 160 3.10 1.79 -5.34
C THR A 160 3.79 0.84 -6.31
N ILE A 161 3.02 -0.09 -6.87
CA ILE A 161 3.44 -0.84 -8.05
C ILE A 161 3.58 0.16 -9.21
N GLY A 162 4.53 -0.10 -10.10
CA GLY A 162 4.74 0.70 -11.28
C GLY A 162 4.97 -0.14 -12.53
N ASP A 163 4.69 0.44 -13.69
CA ASP A 163 4.95 -0.14 -14.99
C ASP A 163 6.03 0.65 -15.74
N HIS A 164 6.79 -0.03 -16.59
CA HIS A 164 7.79 0.61 -17.48
C HIS A 164 7.16 1.49 -18.55
N HIS A 165 5.94 1.20 -18.94
CA HIS A 165 5.25 1.87 -20.02
C HIS A 165 3.93 2.46 -19.54
N ALA A 166 3.69 3.73 -19.89
CA ALA A 166 2.36 4.29 -19.77
C ALA A 166 1.42 3.53 -20.72
N GLY A 167 0.51 2.76 -20.13
CA GLY A 167 -0.46 1.98 -20.87
C GLY A 167 -1.85 2.13 -20.29
N PRO A 168 -2.91 2.06 -21.11
CA PRO A 168 -4.24 2.38 -20.63
C PRO A 168 -4.88 1.29 -19.77
N HIS A 169 -4.33 0.07 -19.70
CA HIS A 169 -5.10 -1.06 -19.18
C HIS A 169 -4.25 -2.08 -18.42
N LEU A 170 -4.74 -2.39 -17.24
CA LEU A 170 -4.41 -3.63 -16.54
C LEU A 170 -4.76 -4.84 -17.43
N ASP A 171 -4.02 -5.94 -17.31
CA ASP A 171 -4.35 -7.18 -18.00
C ASP A 171 -5.85 -7.50 -17.87
N PRO A 172 -6.57 -7.83 -18.98
CA PRO A 172 -8.03 -8.00 -18.95
C PRO A 172 -8.52 -9.06 -17.97
N TRP A 173 -7.74 -10.14 -17.75
CA TRP A 173 -8.08 -11.17 -16.79
C TRP A 173 -7.92 -10.68 -15.35
N VAL A 174 -6.81 -9.99 -15.05
CA VAL A 174 -6.55 -9.37 -13.74
C VAL A 174 -7.60 -8.31 -13.44
N ASN A 175 -7.93 -7.46 -14.43
CA ASN A 175 -8.97 -6.45 -14.29
C ASN A 175 -10.36 -7.06 -14.01
N ARG A 176 -10.65 -8.21 -14.63
CA ARG A 176 -11.97 -8.86 -14.45
C ARG A 176 -12.12 -9.58 -13.12
N TYR A 177 -11.06 -10.28 -12.66
CA TYR A 177 -11.19 -11.26 -11.58
C TYR A 177 -10.48 -10.88 -10.28
N ILE A 178 -9.50 -9.98 -10.31
CA ILE A 178 -8.65 -9.65 -9.15
C ILE A 178 -8.80 -8.18 -8.75
N PHE A 179 -8.52 -7.23 -9.66
CA PHE A 179 -8.52 -5.80 -9.39
C PHE A 179 -9.35 -5.04 -10.42
N PRO A 180 -10.70 -5.11 -10.33
CA PRO A 180 -11.56 -4.38 -11.25
C PRO A 180 -11.25 -2.88 -11.25
N ASN A 181 -11.00 -2.33 -12.45
CA ASN A 181 -10.64 -0.93 -12.69
C ASN A 181 -9.32 -0.46 -12.05
N GLY A 182 -8.44 -1.38 -11.64
CA GLY A 182 -7.09 -1.05 -11.21
C GLY A 182 -6.29 -0.41 -12.35
N HIS A 183 -5.33 0.44 -12.00
CA HIS A 183 -4.39 1.03 -12.95
C HIS A 183 -2.99 1.04 -12.33
N ILE A 184 -2.03 0.41 -13.00
CA ILE A 184 -0.63 0.45 -12.57
C ILE A 184 0.01 1.68 -13.21
N PRO A 185 0.45 2.66 -12.40
CA PRO A 185 1.01 3.90 -12.94
C PRO A 185 2.39 3.67 -13.57
N SER A 186 2.70 4.44 -14.60
CA SER A 186 4.07 4.60 -15.09
C SER A 186 4.82 5.68 -14.29
N ALA A 187 6.15 5.66 -14.36
CA ALA A 187 6.97 6.70 -13.75
C ALA A 187 6.62 8.10 -14.29
N THR A 188 6.33 8.20 -15.58
CA THR A 188 5.91 9.47 -16.21
C THR A 188 4.59 10.00 -15.66
N GLU A 189 3.60 9.13 -15.43
CA GLU A 189 2.31 9.53 -14.85
C GLU A 189 2.48 10.05 -13.42
N ILE A 190 3.26 9.35 -12.59
CA ILE A 190 3.56 9.79 -11.23
C ILE A 190 4.30 11.14 -11.26
N ALA A 191 5.42 11.22 -11.98
CA ALA A 191 6.24 12.43 -12.02
C ALA A 191 5.43 13.64 -12.51
N ARG A 192 4.71 13.50 -13.63
CA ARG A 192 3.91 14.59 -14.22
C ARG A 192 2.82 15.11 -13.29
N THR A 193 2.18 14.22 -12.51
CA THR A 193 1.08 14.61 -11.63
C THR A 193 1.53 15.03 -10.24
N ALA A 194 2.73 14.60 -9.80
CA ALA A 194 3.34 15.05 -8.55
C ALA A 194 4.06 16.40 -8.68
N GLU A 195 4.74 16.66 -9.82
CA GLU A 195 5.57 17.84 -10.05
C GLU A 195 4.90 19.19 -9.72
N PRO A 196 3.60 19.44 -10.05
CA PRO A 196 2.95 20.69 -9.68
C PRO A 196 2.76 20.90 -8.19
N HIS A 197 2.92 19.86 -7.37
CA HIS A 197 2.58 19.84 -5.96
C HIS A 197 3.78 19.58 -5.06
N PHE A 198 4.78 18.83 -5.52
CA PHE A 198 5.87 18.30 -4.72
C PHE A 198 7.20 18.31 -5.46
N VAL A 199 8.28 18.37 -4.69
CA VAL A 199 9.62 17.98 -5.13
C VAL A 199 9.77 16.46 -4.89
N ILE A 200 10.29 15.73 -5.87
CA ILE A 200 10.64 14.31 -5.73
C ILE A 200 12.05 14.24 -5.13
N GLU A 201 12.15 13.82 -3.86
CA GLU A 201 13.40 13.77 -3.12
C GLU A 201 14.16 12.45 -3.30
N ASP A 202 13.42 11.32 -3.39
CA ASP A 202 13.98 9.99 -3.63
C ASP A 202 13.01 9.13 -4.43
N TRP A 203 13.57 8.25 -5.27
CA TRP A 203 12.84 7.26 -6.02
C TRP A 203 13.53 5.90 -5.87
N HIS A 204 13.07 5.10 -4.92
CA HIS A 204 13.63 3.80 -4.60
C HIS A 204 12.86 2.67 -5.28
N ASN A 205 13.50 1.94 -6.18
CA ASN A 205 12.93 0.79 -6.86
C ASN A 205 13.47 -0.51 -6.29
N PHE A 206 12.62 -1.33 -5.70
CA PHE A 206 12.93 -2.68 -5.22
C PHE A 206 11.93 -3.74 -5.72
N GLY A 207 11.46 -3.58 -6.96
CA GLY A 207 10.51 -4.48 -7.62
C GLY A 207 10.82 -5.98 -7.49
N PRO A 208 12.08 -6.45 -7.57
CA PRO A 208 12.41 -7.87 -7.37
C PRO A 208 12.00 -8.45 -6.02
N ASP A 209 11.86 -7.64 -4.98
CA ASP A 209 11.40 -8.09 -3.67
C ASP A 209 9.93 -8.51 -3.67
N TYR A 210 9.16 -8.02 -4.64
CA TYR A 210 7.76 -8.44 -4.76
C TYR A 210 7.61 -9.88 -5.24
N ASP A 211 8.51 -10.39 -6.09
CA ASP A 211 8.55 -11.82 -6.43
C ASP A 211 8.68 -12.67 -5.15
N LYS A 212 9.62 -12.34 -4.26
CA LYS A 212 9.80 -13.03 -2.97
C LYS A 212 8.55 -12.95 -2.11
N THR A 213 7.93 -11.78 -2.04
CA THR A 213 6.70 -11.54 -1.28
C THR A 213 5.54 -12.39 -1.80
N VAL A 214 5.30 -12.38 -3.12
CA VAL A 214 4.22 -13.17 -3.74
C VAL A 214 4.48 -14.68 -3.60
N MET A 215 5.73 -15.13 -3.71
CA MET A 215 6.08 -16.52 -3.46
C MET A 215 5.86 -16.94 -2.01
N ALA A 216 6.06 -16.03 -1.04
CA ALA A 216 5.71 -16.29 0.36
C ALA A 216 4.17 -16.38 0.54
N TRP A 217 3.40 -15.48 -0.07
CA TRP A 217 1.93 -15.58 -0.08
C TRP A 217 1.45 -16.88 -0.71
N THR A 218 2.07 -17.33 -1.81
CA THR A 218 1.73 -18.59 -2.48
C THR A 218 1.91 -19.78 -1.53
N ARG A 219 3.07 -19.88 -0.86
CA ARG A 219 3.33 -20.94 0.13
C ARG A 219 2.31 -20.93 1.27
N ASN A 220 2.02 -19.77 1.82
CA ASN A 220 1.04 -19.64 2.90
C ASN A 220 -0.37 -20.04 2.45
N PHE A 221 -0.79 -19.61 1.26
CA PHE A 221 -2.08 -19.98 0.68
C PHE A 221 -2.20 -21.48 0.47
N GLU A 222 -1.19 -22.11 -0.14
CA GLU A 222 -1.21 -23.57 -0.40
C GLU A 222 -1.22 -24.35 0.92
N ALA A 223 -0.46 -23.94 1.92
CA ALA A 223 -0.46 -24.56 3.23
C ALA A 223 -1.81 -24.44 3.97
N ALA A 224 -2.51 -23.31 3.82
CA ALA A 224 -3.77 -23.06 4.48
C ALA A 224 -5.00 -23.54 3.70
N TYR A 225 -4.85 -23.95 2.43
CA TYR A 225 -6.00 -24.21 1.56
C TYR A 225 -6.93 -25.30 2.09
N ALA A 226 -6.40 -26.36 2.70
CA ALA A 226 -7.20 -27.45 3.26
C ALA A 226 -8.15 -27.01 4.38
N ASP A 227 -7.82 -25.93 5.09
CA ASP A 227 -8.57 -25.38 6.21
C ASP A 227 -9.53 -24.26 5.82
N LEU A 228 -9.58 -23.89 4.54
CA LEU A 228 -10.50 -22.87 4.04
C LEU A 228 -11.90 -23.47 3.82
N ASP A 229 -12.92 -22.61 3.87
CA ASP A 229 -14.28 -22.99 3.51
C ASP A 229 -14.41 -23.28 2.00
N HIS A 230 -14.41 -24.56 1.62
CA HIS A 230 -14.50 -24.99 0.22
C HIS A 230 -15.84 -24.67 -0.45
N SER A 231 -16.89 -24.34 0.30
CA SER A 231 -18.14 -23.82 -0.30
C SER A 231 -17.94 -22.44 -0.93
N ARG A 232 -16.94 -21.70 -0.47
CA ARG A 232 -16.55 -20.38 -0.94
C ARG A 232 -15.26 -20.38 -1.74
N TYR A 233 -14.27 -21.17 -1.31
CA TYR A 233 -12.95 -21.29 -1.93
C TYR A 233 -12.81 -22.65 -2.59
N ASP A 234 -13.62 -22.91 -3.65
CA ASP A 234 -13.63 -24.17 -4.38
C ASP A 234 -12.35 -24.38 -5.22
N ASP A 235 -12.25 -25.53 -5.90
CA ASP A 235 -11.12 -25.84 -6.76
C ASP A 235 -10.94 -24.85 -7.92
N ARG A 236 -12.02 -24.22 -8.39
CA ARG A 236 -11.95 -23.19 -9.43
C ARG A 236 -11.29 -21.93 -8.86
N PHE A 237 -11.72 -21.51 -7.66
CA PHE A 237 -11.09 -20.41 -6.95
C PHE A 237 -9.61 -20.66 -6.72
N ARG A 238 -9.25 -21.87 -6.24
CA ARG A 238 -7.84 -22.25 -6.02
C ARG A 238 -7.00 -22.09 -7.28
N ARG A 239 -7.45 -22.64 -8.41
CA ARG A 239 -6.70 -22.51 -9.68
C ARG A 239 -6.58 -21.05 -10.12
N MET A 240 -7.64 -20.26 -9.98
CA MET A 240 -7.64 -18.84 -10.29
C MET A 240 -6.65 -18.08 -9.41
N TRP A 241 -6.62 -18.38 -8.11
CA TRP A 241 -5.75 -17.68 -7.15
C TRP A 241 -4.27 -18.03 -7.37
N ILE A 242 -3.95 -19.31 -7.58
CA ILE A 242 -2.59 -19.76 -7.93
C ILE A 242 -2.13 -19.11 -9.24
N PHE A 243 -2.99 -19.07 -10.26
CA PHE A 243 -2.68 -18.41 -11.53
C PHE A 243 -2.36 -16.91 -11.33
N TYR A 244 -3.16 -16.22 -10.55
CA TYR A 244 -2.92 -14.82 -10.20
C TYR A 244 -1.55 -14.65 -9.52
N LEU A 245 -1.29 -15.41 -8.45
CA LEU A 245 -0.03 -15.28 -7.70
C LEU A 245 1.18 -15.63 -8.58
N ALA A 246 1.10 -16.71 -9.37
CA ALA A 246 2.18 -17.09 -10.28
C ALA A 246 2.45 -16.04 -11.36
N SER A 247 1.39 -15.46 -11.94
CA SER A 247 1.50 -14.40 -12.95
C SER A 247 2.11 -13.11 -12.35
N ALA A 248 1.69 -12.74 -11.15
CA ALA A 248 2.26 -11.60 -10.44
C ALA A 248 3.76 -11.79 -10.14
N ALA A 249 4.13 -12.96 -9.58
CA ALA A 249 5.54 -13.29 -9.32
C ALA A 249 6.38 -13.25 -10.61
N ALA A 250 5.87 -13.80 -11.70
CA ALA A 250 6.54 -13.79 -13.00
C ALA A 250 6.72 -12.35 -13.54
N GLY A 251 5.72 -11.50 -13.41
CA GLY A 251 5.77 -10.09 -13.83
C GLY A 251 6.87 -9.30 -13.11
N PHE A 252 7.00 -9.47 -11.79
CA PHE A 252 8.06 -8.82 -11.03
C PHE A 252 9.45 -9.43 -11.29
N ARG A 253 9.54 -10.75 -11.41
CA ARG A 253 10.79 -11.46 -11.75
C ARG A 253 11.32 -11.07 -13.12
N ALA A 254 10.44 -10.94 -14.10
CA ALA A 254 10.77 -10.49 -15.46
C ALA A 254 10.99 -8.97 -15.56
N ARG A 255 10.82 -8.22 -14.46
CA ARG A 255 10.97 -6.76 -14.42
C ARG A 255 9.97 -6.01 -15.32
N ILE A 256 8.84 -6.65 -15.67
CA ILE A 256 7.71 -6.00 -16.33
C ILE A 256 7.07 -5.02 -15.34
N ASN A 257 6.75 -5.51 -14.15
CA ASN A 257 6.29 -4.68 -13.05
C ASN A 257 7.45 -4.23 -12.17
N GLN A 258 7.34 -3.03 -11.63
CA GLN A 258 8.25 -2.43 -10.67
C GLN A 258 7.53 -2.20 -9.34
N LEU A 259 8.30 -1.90 -8.32
CA LEU A 259 7.77 -1.38 -7.07
C LEU A 259 8.58 -0.17 -6.66
N TRP A 260 7.90 0.91 -6.37
CA TRP A 260 8.52 2.18 -6.04
C TRP A 260 8.10 2.68 -4.67
N GLN A 261 9.07 3.21 -3.95
CA GLN A 261 8.85 4.19 -2.88
C GLN A 261 9.32 5.54 -3.39
N VAL A 262 8.39 6.47 -3.56
CA VAL A 262 8.66 7.84 -4.00
C VAL A 262 8.52 8.75 -2.78
N LEU A 263 9.61 9.40 -2.38
CA LEU A 263 9.62 10.36 -1.30
C LEU A 263 9.42 11.77 -1.85
N LEU A 264 8.49 12.49 -1.27
CA LEU A 264 8.01 13.78 -1.73
C LEU A 264 8.07 14.81 -0.60
N SER A 265 8.45 16.04 -0.93
CA SER A 265 8.43 17.18 -0.01
C SER A 265 7.80 18.40 -0.66
N GLN A 266 7.58 19.45 0.14
CA GLN A 266 7.08 20.74 -0.37
C GLN A 266 8.20 21.66 -0.91
N GLY A 267 9.47 21.17 -0.93
CA GLY A 267 10.61 21.97 -1.36
C GLY A 267 11.14 22.99 -0.34
N ASP A 268 10.62 22.95 0.88
CA ASP A 268 10.96 23.91 1.96
C ASP A 268 12.21 23.47 2.76
N ARG A 269 12.81 22.33 2.39
CA ARG A 269 13.94 21.72 3.10
C ARG A 269 15.23 21.87 2.31
N THR A 270 16.32 22.11 3.03
CA THR A 270 17.69 22.15 2.48
C THR A 270 18.53 20.95 2.92
N ASP A 271 18.05 20.19 3.90
CA ASP A 271 18.67 18.96 4.43
C ASP A 271 17.96 17.72 3.86
N ILE A 272 18.55 17.08 2.89
CA ILE A 272 18.04 15.84 2.30
C ILE A 272 18.92 14.68 2.77
N PRO A 273 18.46 13.89 3.76
CA PRO A 273 19.21 12.72 4.20
C PRO A 273 19.32 11.67 3.09
N VAL A 274 20.47 11.04 2.99
CA VAL A 274 20.68 9.89 2.09
C VAL A 274 20.26 8.62 2.84
N TRP A 275 19.18 7.96 2.41
CA TRP A 275 18.65 6.72 3.02
C TRP A 275 19.21 5.43 2.42
N ARG A 276 20.29 5.50 1.69
CA ARG A 276 20.93 4.35 1.05
C ARG A 276 22.05 3.77 1.90
#